data_2858cdf0f5809be9d6fc51627e6cb169
#
_entry.id   2858cdf0f5809be9d6fc51627e6cb169
#
_cell.length_a   1.000
_cell.length_b   1.000
_cell.length_c   1.000
_cell.angle_alpha   90.00
_cell.angle_beta   90.00
_cell.angle_gamma   90.00
#
_symmetry.space_group_name_H-M   'P 1'
#
loop_
_entity.id
_entity.type
_entity.pdbx_description
1 polymer ?
#
loop_
_entity_poly.entity_id
_entity_poly.type
_entity_poly.pdbx_seq_one_letter_code
_entity_poly.pdbx_strand_id
1 'polypeptide(L)'
;QTRLLFTADDSGAGTAISITTDDDDSNDSNGSGLSQLAYNIDSGSFTGNITEARASKDASFTLNGLALTNSSNSITGLVDGLDFVLKKVTSSAETILIQKDTAAIEQKVQGFVDAYNSYQTTISSLMDYTDAAGALSGDSTARRIQTSLRSTTTGVLNLSGNTFTAISDIGITSDQYGKLTLKSSDFQAALSSNSTDLKKFFSGNKIATGLSDNTDSAGLADTLKSAIDTYINSTSGMLVSRENRIDDSIDDIADDRLDVVARMASLEERY
;
A
#
# COMPACT_ATOMS: atom_id res chain seq x y z
N GLN A 1 5.82 31.19 42.66
CA GLN A 1 5.54 29.99 43.48
C GLN A 1 5.84 28.74 42.63
N THR A 2 6.69 27.87 43.15
CA THR A 2 6.92 26.58 42.56
C THR A 2 5.78 25.63 42.95
N ARG A 3 5.21 24.91 41.99
CA ARG A 3 4.16 23.93 42.19
C ARG A 3 4.61 22.59 41.69
N LEU A 4 4.27 21.53 42.40
CA LEU A 4 4.43 20.16 41.97
C LEU A 4 3.13 19.71 41.29
N LEU A 5 3.20 19.17 40.09
CA LEU A 5 2.08 18.64 39.32
C LEU A 5 2.30 17.17 39.02
N PHE A 6 1.36 16.35 39.38
CA PHE A 6 1.31 14.93 39.00
C PHE A 6 0.28 14.75 37.89
N THR A 7 0.64 14.01 36.87
CA THR A 7 -0.23 13.73 35.73
C THR A 7 -0.17 12.23 35.43
N ALA A 8 -1.31 11.60 35.22
CA ALA A 8 -1.35 10.21 34.75
C ALA A 8 -0.99 10.18 33.25
N ASP A 9 -0.26 9.15 32.84
CA ASP A 9 0.12 8.93 31.45
C ASP A 9 -1.07 8.45 30.61
N ASP A 10 -1.95 7.64 31.22
CA ASP A 10 -3.15 7.12 30.57
C ASP A 10 -4.39 7.90 30.92
N SER A 11 -5.42 7.84 30.08
CA SER A 11 -6.75 8.42 30.29
C SER A 11 -7.75 7.38 30.77
N GLY A 12 -8.89 7.83 31.31
CA GLY A 12 -9.99 6.97 31.74
C GLY A 12 -10.20 6.96 33.24
N ALA A 13 -11.39 6.56 33.68
CA ALA A 13 -11.78 6.57 35.08
C ALA A 13 -10.92 5.64 35.97
N GLY A 14 -10.37 4.58 35.37
CA GLY A 14 -9.51 3.60 36.05
C GLY A 14 -8.06 4.05 36.28
N THR A 15 -7.66 5.23 35.77
CA THR A 15 -6.28 5.75 35.85
C THR A 15 -6.11 6.85 36.89
N ALA A 16 -6.94 6.85 37.90
CA ALA A 16 -6.84 7.80 39.00
C ALA A 16 -5.49 7.66 39.72
N ILE A 17 -4.85 8.81 39.98
CA ILE A 17 -3.58 8.86 40.71
C ILE A 17 -3.84 8.61 42.18
N SER A 18 -3.11 7.67 42.77
CA SER A 18 -3.04 7.49 44.20
C SER A 18 -1.61 7.68 44.67
N ILE A 19 -1.40 8.49 45.70
CA ILE A 19 -0.08 8.72 46.32
C ILE A 19 -0.17 8.33 47.76
N THR A 20 0.55 7.29 48.12
CA THR A 20 0.72 6.84 49.52
C THR A 20 2.04 7.39 50.04
N THR A 21 2.05 7.78 51.29
CA THR A 21 3.22 8.28 51.98
C THR A 21 3.49 7.34 53.17
N ASP A 22 4.75 7.20 53.53
CA ASP A 22 5.22 6.53 54.72
C ASP A 22 6.16 7.51 55.42
N ASP A 23 5.73 8.06 56.56
CA ASP A 23 6.54 9.02 57.31
C ASP A 23 6.80 8.50 58.73
N ASP A 24 7.78 9.11 59.41
CA ASP A 24 8.37 8.60 60.64
C ASP A 24 7.50 8.87 61.90
N ASP A 25 6.37 9.56 61.77
CA ASP A 25 5.45 9.82 62.87
C ASP A 25 4.36 8.73 63.03
N SER A 26 4.41 7.72 62.17
CA SER A 26 3.46 6.58 62.15
C SER A 26 2.00 7.00 61.84
N ASN A 27 1.79 8.13 61.22
CA ASN A 27 0.44 8.63 60.83
C ASN A 27 0.43 9.25 59.43
N ASP A 28 0.34 8.38 58.43
CA ASP A 28 0.44 8.69 57.01
C ASP A 28 -0.69 9.55 56.44
N SER A 29 -1.60 10.07 57.32
CA SER A 29 -2.78 10.83 56.92
C SER A 29 -3.03 12.10 57.72
N ASN A 30 -2.10 12.54 58.61
CA ASN A 30 -2.31 13.63 59.50
C ASN A 30 -2.12 15.06 58.95
N GLY A 31 -1.71 15.22 57.73
CA GLY A 31 -1.45 16.52 57.09
C GLY A 31 -0.18 17.21 57.60
N SER A 32 0.75 16.48 58.28
CA SER A 32 2.07 16.92 58.69
C SER A 32 3.14 16.14 57.95
N GLY A 33 4.38 16.61 57.92
CA GLY A 33 5.47 15.86 57.26
C GLY A 33 5.20 15.52 55.82
N LEU A 34 5.55 14.30 55.45
CA LEU A 34 5.32 13.74 54.10
C LEU A 34 3.83 13.45 53.82
N SER A 35 3.03 13.21 54.91
CA SER A 35 1.58 12.98 54.80
C SER A 35 0.84 14.11 54.05
N GLN A 36 1.42 15.32 53.98
CA GLN A 36 0.88 16.42 53.20
C GLN A 36 0.81 16.13 51.72
N LEU A 37 1.59 15.20 51.21
CA LEU A 37 1.61 14.77 49.82
C LEU A 37 0.72 13.55 49.53
N ALA A 38 0.11 12.96 50.59
CA ALA A 38 -0.80 11.84 50.39
C ALA A 38 -2.05 12.26 49.61
N TYR A 39 -2.40 11.45 48.64
CA TYR A 39 -3.60 11.63 47.81
C TYR A 39 -4.21 10.25 47.56
N ASN A 40 -5.44 10.07 48.04
CA ASN A 40 -6.17 8.81 47.84
C ASN A 40 -7.61 9.11 47.42
N ILE A 41 -8.01 8.52 46.34
CA ILE A 41 -9.33 8.71 45.73
C ILE A 41 -10.35 7.65 46.14
N ASP A 42 -9.92 6.52 46.77
CA ASP A 42 -10.78 5.38 47.00
C ASP A 42 -11.97 5.62 47.93
N SER A 43 -11.98 6.71 48.70
CA SER A 43 -13.08 7.04 49.61
C SER A 43 -13.88 8.29 49.25
N GLY A 44 -13.56 8.96 48.14
CA GLY A 44 -14.14 10.25 47.77
C GLY A 44 -13.83 11.39 48.77
N SER A 45 -12.92 11.14 49.71
CA SER A 45 -12.49 12.07 50.75
C SER A 45 -11.00 12.36 50.55
N PHE A 46 -10.65 13.57 50.30
CA PHE A 46 -9.27 14.03 50.19
C PHE A 46 -8.68 14.19 51.62
N THR A 47 -7.70 13.41 52.00
CA THR A 47 -7.03 13.49 53.31
C THR A 47 -5.71 14.25 53.26
N GLY A 48 -5.28 14.73 52.08
CA GLY A 48 -4.03 15.46 51.91
C GLY A 48 -4.21 16.91 51.43
N ASN A 49 -3.10 17.64 51.39
CA ASN A 49 -3.06 19.03 50.88
C ASN A 49 -2.98 19.14 49.36
N ILE A 50 -3.04 18.02 48.65
CA ILE A 50 -3.07 17.98 47.20
C ILE A 50 -4.50 18.25 46.72
N THR A 51 -4.62 19.15 45.76
CA THR A 51 -5.91 19.46 45.15
C THR A 51 -5.98 18.81 43.77
N GLU A 52 -7.04 18.04 43.53
CA GLU A 52 -7.31 17.50 42.19
C GLU A 52 -7.69 18.64 41.23
N ALA A 53 -6.86 18.88 40.26
CA ALA A 53 -7.11 19.88 39.23
C ALA A 53 -8.10 19.38 38.17
N ARG A 54 -8.05 18.07 37.90
CA ARG A 54 -8.92 17.42 36.92
C ARG A 54 -9.08 15.93 37.27
N ALA A 55 -10.31 15.54 37.53
CA ALA A 55 -10.65 14.14 37.77
C ALA A 55 -10.47 13.27 36.52
N SER A 56 -9.97 12.04 36.74
CA SER A 56 -9.94 11.02 35.68
C SER A 56 -11.37 10.62 35.33
N LYS A 57 -11.66 10.55 34.05
CA LYS A 57 -13.01 10.20 33.53
C LYS A 57 -12.88 9.46 32.22
N ASP A 58 -13.82 8.55 32.02
CA ASP A 58 -14.01 7.93 30.71
C ASP A 58 -14.57 8.95 29.72
N ALA A 59 -14.21 8.78 28.46
CA ALA A 59 -14.85 9.49 27.37
C ALA A 59 -16.31 9.03 27.25
N SER A 60 -17.25 9.94 27.29
CA SER A 60 -18.68 9.67 27.12
C SER A 60 -19.16 10.30 25.81
N PHE A 61 -19.81 9.52 24.98
CA PHE A 61 -20.31 9.97 23.68
C PHE A 61 -21.57 9.19 23.28
N THR A 62 -22.26 9.69 22.26
CA THR A 62 -23.40 8.98 21.67
C THR A 62 -23.10 8.67 20.20
N LEU A 63 -23.39 7.45 19.78
CA LEU A 63 -23.32 7.05 18.39
C LEU A 63 -24.68 6.52 17.94
N ASN A 64 -25.27 7.14 16.93
CA ASN A 64 -26.62 6.83 16.45
C ASN A 64 -27.69 6.77 17.56
N GLY A 65 -27.56 7.66 18.56
CA GLY A 65 -28.48 7.73 19.71
C GLY A 65 -28.16 6.76 20.85
N LEU A 66 -27.18 5.86 20.69
CA LEU A 66 -26.72 4.97 21.75
C LEU A 66 -25.62 5.65 22.56
N ALA A 67 -25.82 5.76 23.88
CA ALA A 67 -24.81 6.29 24.81
C ALA A 67 -23.74 5.24 25.06
N LEU A 68 -22.49 5.63 24.89
CA LEU A 68 -21.31 4.79 25.01
C LEU A 68 -20.25 5.48 25.87
N THR A 69 -19.42 4.68 26.53
CA THR A 69 -18.25 5.13 27.27
C THR A 69 -17.00 4.37 26.82
N ASN A 70 -15.86 5.02 26.88
CA ASN A 70 -14.57 4.40 26.60
C ASN A 70 -13.49 5.03 27.47
N SER A 71 -12.54 4.25 27.96
CA SER A 71 -11.44 4.73 28.81
C SER A 71 -10.47 5.66 28.07
N SER A 72 -10.44 5.61 26.75
CA SER A 72 -9.61 6.45 25.89
C SER A 72 -10.46 7.33 24.96
N ASN A 73 -9.90 8.47 24.55
CA ASN A 73 -10.45 9.27 23.46
C ASN A 73 -10.24 8.64 22.08
N SER A 74 -9.39 7.65 21.96
CA SER A 74 -9.20 6.85 20.74
C SER A 74 -10.03 5.58 20.84
N ILE A 75 -10.99 5.43 19.96
CA ILE A 75 -11.98 4.37 19.96
C ILE A 75 -11.77 3.52 18.70
N THR A 76 -11.37 2.29 18.89
CA THR A 76 -11.11 1.32 17.81
C THR A 76 -12.09 0.17 17.89
N GLY A 77 -12.43 -0.42 16.74
CA GLY A 77 -13.25 -1.64 16.68
C GLY A 77 -14.71 -1.48 17.07
N LEU A 78 -15.21 -0.25 17.30
CA LEU A 78 -16.63 -0.01 17.58
C LEU A 78 -17.51 -0.16 16.34
N VAL A 79 -17.00 0.28 15.21
CA VAL A 79 -17.59 0.08 13.89
C VAL A 79 -16.52 -0.53 13.00
N ASP A 80 -16.85 -1.62 12.31
CA ASP A 80 -15.88 -2.32 11.47
C ASP A 80 -15.26 -1.40 10.41
N GLY A 81 -13.93 -1.35 10.40
CA GLY A 81 -13.15 -0.49 9.50
C GLY A 81 -13.09 0.99 9.85
N LEU A 82 -13.56 1.41 11.05
CA LEU A 82 -13.52 2.80 11.48
C LEU A 82 -12.89 2.97 12.88
N ASP A 83 -11.96 3.88 12.97
CA ASP A 83 -11.39 4.36 14.22
C ASP A 83 -11.81 5.81 14.46
N PHE A 84 -12.25 6.11 15.67
CA PHE A 84 -12.69 7.46 16.06
C PHE A 84 -11.71 8.06 17.07
N VAL A 85 -11.42 9.34 16.90
CA VAL A 85 -10.67 10.12 17.88
C VAL A 85 -11.54 11.28 18.36
N LEU A 86 -11.96 11.24 19.62
CA LEU A 86 -12.73 12.30 20.26
C LEU A 86 -11.82 13.46 20.64
N LYS A 87 -11.96 14.62 20.00
CA LYS A 87 -11.08 15.77 20.21
C LYS A 87 -11.67 16.81 21.15
N LYS A 88 -13.00 16.95 21.17
CA LYS A 88 -13.69 17.94 21.98
C LYS A 88 -15.14 17.53 22.23
N VAL A 89 -15.75 18.11 23.26
CA VAL A 89 -17.19 18.01 23.46
C VAL A 89 -17.91 18.84 22.38
N THR A 90 -18.94 18.24 21.77
CA THR A 90 -19.79 18.90 20.77
C THR A 90 -21.06 19.43 21.46
N SER A 91 -21.59 20.56 20.99
CA SER A 91 -22.85 21.12 21.47
C SER A 91 -24.09 20.56 20.77
N SER A 92 -23.86 19.91 19.60
CA SER A 92 -24.89 19.25 18.79
C SER A 92 -24.32 17.96 18.20
N ALA A 93 -25.20 17.11 17.71
CA ALA A 93 -24.76 15.91 16.99
C ALA A 93 -24.04 16.28 15.69
N GLU A 94 -22.89 15.66 15.48
CA GLU A 94 -22.11 15.78 14.23
C GLU A 94 -22.42 14.57 13.35
N THR A 95 -22.56 14.80 12.07
CA THR A 95 -22.80 13.70 11.11
C THR A 95 -21.46 13.31 10.45
N ILE A 96 -21.10 12.05 10.61
CA ILE A 96 -19.94 11.49 9.92
C ILE A 96 -20.42 10.87 8.61
N LEU A 97 -19.95 11.40 7.48
CA LEU A 97 -20.25 10.89 6.16
C LEU A 97 -19.08 10.04 5.68
N ILE A 98 -19.36 8.74 5.47
CA ILE A 98 -18.38 7.80 4.92
C ILE A 98 -18.61 7.69 3.43
N GLN A 99 -17.64 8.12 2.65
CA GLN A 99 -17.68 8.08 1.20
C GLN A 99 -16.46 7.36 0.66
N LYS A 100 -16.61 6.76 -0.52
CA LYS A 100 -15.45 6.24 -1.25
C LYS A 100 -14.57 7.41 -1.68
N ASP A 101 -13.28 7.33 -1.40
CA ASP A 101 -12.31 8.30 -1.91
C ASP A 101 -12.04 8.01 -3.39
N THR A 102 -12.90 8.56 -4.23
CA THR A 102 -12.83 8.38 -5.68
C THR A 102 -11.59 9.03 -6.28
N ALA A 103 -11.09 10.11 -5.67
CA ALA A 103 -9.88 10.78 -6.10
C ALA A 103 -8.63 9.93 -5.85
N ALA A 104 -8.53 9.31 -4.67
CA ALA A 104 -7.44 8.38 -4.38
C ALA A 104 -7.46 7.14 -5.29
N ILE A 105 -8.65 6.63 -5.63
CA ILE A 105 -8.78 5.51 -6.58
C ILE A 105 -8.28 5.94 -7.96
N GLU A 106 -8.73 7.09 -8.47
CA GLU A 106 -8.30 7.63 -9.77
C GLU A 106 -6.78 7.85 -9.80
N GLN A 107 -6.20 8.41 -8.74
CA GLN A 107 -4.76 8.61 -8.64
C GLN A 107 -3.97 7.29 -8.74
N LYS A 108 -4.47 6.19 -8.18
CA LYS A 108 -3.86 4.86 -8.32
C LYS A 108 -3.89 4.35 -9.76
N VAL A 109 -5.01 4.57 -10.44
CA VAL A 109 -5.15 4.20 -11.86
C VAL A 109 -4.30 5.09 -12.76
N GLN A 110 -4.20 6.39 -12.47
CA GLN A 110 -3.28 7.29 -13.15
C GLN A 110 -1.82 6.84 -12.97
N GLY A 111 -1.42 6.43 -11.76
CA GLY A 111 -0.10 5.88 -11.51
C GLY A 111 0.22 4.63 -12.34
N PHE A 112 -0.77 3.77 -12.59
CA PHE A 112 -0.63 2.65 -13.51
C PHE A 112 -0.41 3.13 -14.95
N VAL A 113 -1.20 4.08 -15.42
CA VAL A 113 -1.08 4.68 -16.77
C VAL A 113 0.30 5.31 -16.96
N ASP A 114 0.78 6.04 -15.97
CA ASP A 114 2.09 6.71 -16.01
C ASP A 114 3.24 5.70 -16.04
N ALA A 115 3.18 4.65 -15.23
CA ALA A 115 4.18 3.59 -15.21
C ALA A 115 4.23 2.83 -16.55
N TYR A 116 3.06 2.50 -17.10
CA TYR A 116 2.96 1.87 -18.41
C TYR A 116 3.55 2.75 -19.51
N ASN A 117 3.21 4.06 -19.53
CA ASN A 117 3.73 5.01 -20.50
C ASN A 117 5.25 5.20 -20.37
N SER A 118 5.79 5.20 -19.16
CA SER A 118 7.23 5.24 -18.90
C SER A 118 7.93 4.00 -19.48
N TYR A 119 7.35 2.81 -19.25
CA TYR A 119 7.83 1.58 -19.89
C TYR A 119 7.81 1.70 -21.43
N GLN A 120 6.70 2.13 -22.02
CA GLN A 120 6.57 2.29 -23.48
C GLN A 120 7.61 3.28 -24.03
N THR A 121 7.86 4.37 -23.34
CA THR A 121 8.86 5.35 -23.76
C THR A 121 10.26 4.76 -23.71
N THR A 122 10.59 4.07 -22.61
CA THR A 122 11.93 3.44 -22.41
C THR A 122 12.19 2.35 -23.46
N ILE A 123 11.25 1.43 -23.65
CA ILE A 123 11.45 0.33 -24.61
C ILE A 123 11.51 0.87 -26.04
N SER A 124 10.72 1.88 -26.41
CA SER A 124 10.79 2.51 -27.71
C SER A 124 12.12 3.19 -27.95
N SER A 125 12.67 3.90 -26.98
CA SER A 125 14.00 4.54 -27.07
C SER A 125 15.11 3.50 -27.22
N LEU A 126 15.05 2.38 -26.47
CA LEU A 126 16.04 1.30 -26.58
C LEU A 126 15.99 0.58 -27.93
N MET A 127 14.84 0.56 -28.60
CA MET A 127 14.65 -0.08 -29.91
C MET A 127 14.78 0.90 -31.08
N ASP A 128 14.99 2.18 -30.83
CA ASP A 128 15.15 3.19 -31.87
C ASP A 128 16.39 2.89 -32.73
N TYR A 129 16.26 3.12 -34.04
CA TYR A 129 17.31 2.87 -35.03
C TYR A 129 17.69 4.14 -35.81
N THR A 130 17.17 5.30 -35.40
CA THR A 130 17.41 6.55 -36.17
C THR A 130 18.82 7.10 -35.94
N ASP A 131 19.03 8.11 -35.13
CA ASP A 131 20.30 8.85 -35.09
C ASP A 131 21.42 8.20 -34.24
N ALA A 132 21.05 7.49 -33.18
CA ALA A 132 21.95 6.66 -32.39
C ALA A 132 21.21 5.37 -32.06
N ALA A 133 21.55 4.30 -32.77
CA ALA A 133 20.89 3.01 -32.60
C ALA A 133 20.79 2.64 -31.10
N GLY A 134 19.57 2.49 -30.63
CA GLY A 134 19.31 2.04 -29.27
C GLY A 134 19.94 0.68 -29.02
N ALA A 135 20.29 0.37 -27.79
CA ALA A 135 20.96 -0.87 -27.40
C ALA A 135 20.19 -2.15 -27.82
N LEU A 136 18.88 -2.06 -28.01
CA LEU A 136 18.00 -3.14 -28.45
C LEU A 136 17.46 -2.93 -29.86
N SER A 137 18.14 -2.10 -30.69
CA SER A 137 17.77 -1.89 -32.08
C SER A 137 17.78 -3.22 -32.84
N GLY A 138 16.67 -3.54 -33.51
CA GLY A 138 16.51 -4.80 -34.22
C GLY A 138 16.23 -6.03 -33.33
N ASP A 139 16.20 -5.88 -32.03
CA ASP A 139 15.99 -7.00 -31.10
C ASP A 139 14.55 -7.52 -31.18
N SER A 140 14.42 -8.79 -31.59
CA SER A 140 13.12 -9.46 -31.75
C SER A 140 12.46 -9.78 -30.40
N THR A 141 13.25 -10.00 -29.34
CA THR A 141 12.72 -10.30 -27.99
C THR A 141 12.12 -9.05 -27.38
N ALA A 142 12.81 -7.92 -27.47
CA ALA A 142 12.29 -6.63 -26.99
C ALA A 142 10.97 -6.26 -27.68
N ARG A 143 10.91 -6.44 -29.01
CA ARG A 143 9.68 -6.22 -29.78
C ARG A 143 8.55 -7.16 -29.37
N ARG A 144 8.85 -8.42 -29.11
CA ARG A 144 7.87 -9.41 -28.65
C ARG A 144 7.31 -9.05 -27.29
N ILE A 145 8.17 -8.64 -26.34
CA ILE A 145 7.76 -8.19 -25.00
C ILE A 145 6.85 -6.96 -25.10
N GLN A 146 7.25 -5.95 -25.90
CA GLN A 146 6.46 -4.75 -26.10
C GLN A 146 5.07 -5.07 -26.67
N THR A 147 5.01 -5.87 -27.71
CA THR A 147 3.75 -6.26 -28.36
C THR A 147 2.86 -7.06 -27.43
N SER A 148 3.44 -8.00 -26.68
CA SER A 148 2.69 -8.83 -25.74
C SER A 148 2.11 -8.00 -24.58
N LEU A 149 2.91 -7.14 -23.95
CA LEU A 149 2.40 -6.27 -22.87
C LEU A 149 1.34 -5.30 -23.36
N ARG A 150 1.51 -4.74 -24.56
CA ARG A 150 0.49 -3.91 -25.21
C ARG A 150 -0.81 -4.70 -25.41
N SER A 151 -0.75 -5.88 -26.03
CA SER A 151 -1.94 -6.69 -26.29
C SER A 151 -2.62 -7.16 -25.00
N THR A 152 -1.85 -7.49 -23.96
CA THR A 152 -2.37 -7.84 -22.63
C THR A 152 -3.09 -6.66 -21.99
N THR A 153 -2.53 -5.45 -22.10
CA THR A 153 -3.11 -4.25 -21.48
C THR A 153 -4.37 -3.79 -22.20
N THR A 154 -4.39 -3.81 -23.55
CA THR A 154 -5.50 -3.30 -24.34
C THR A 154 -6.51 -4.37 -24.75
N GLY A 155 -6.22 -5.63 -24.46
CA GLY A 155 -7.07 -6.76 -24.78
C GLY A 155 -8.35 -6.80 -23.96
N VAL A 156 -9.30 -7.60 -24.44
CA VAL A 156 -10.55 -7.87 -23.73
C VAL A 156 -10.30 -8.97 -22.69
N LEU A 157 -10.63 -8.71 -21.43
CA LEU A 157 -10.56 -9.67 -20.36
C LEU A 157 -11.79 -10.57 -20.35
N ASN A 158 -11.60 -11.86 -20.13
CA ASN A 158 -12.72 -12.80 -20.00
C ASN A 158 -13.22 -12.82 -18.55
N LEU A 159 -13.98 -11.79 -18.18
CA LEU A 159 -14.56 -11.62 -16.86
C LEU A 159 -16.06 -11.92 -16.94
N SER A 160 -16.46 -13.13 -16.59
CA SER A 160 -17.86 -13.54 -16.68
C SER A 160 -18.77 -12.66 -15.82
N GLY A 161 -19.79 -12.07 -16.45
CA GLY A 161 -20.78 -11.23 -15.77
C GLY A 161 -20.27 -9.85 -15.32
N ASN A 162 -19.08 -9.43 -15.74
CA ASN A 162 -18.55 -8.08 -15.44
C ASN A 162 -19.01 -7.09 -16.51
N THR A 163 -19.39 -5.88 -16.08
CA THR A 163 -19.76 -4.77 -16.94
C THR A 163 -18.58 -4.25 -17.74
N PHE A 164 -17.39 -4.27 -17.15
CA PHE A 164 -16.15 -3.77 -17.76
C PHE A 164 -15.26 -4.94 -18.17
N THR A 165 -14.88 -4.98 -19.43
CA THR A 165 -14.05 -6.06 -19.99
C THR A 165 -12.78 -5.54 -20.67
N ALA A 166 -12.73 -4.26 -21.01
CA ALA A 166 -11.58 -3.61 -21.63
C ALA A 166 -11.24 -2.29 -20.90
N ILE A 167 -10.00 -1.83 -21.05
CA ILE A 167 -9.58 -0.54 -20.47
C ILE A 167 -10.37 0.65 -21.03
N SER A 168 -10.88 0.52 -22.26
CA SER A 168 -11.74 1.54 -22.89
C SER A 168 -13.04 1.75 -22.14
N ASP A 169 -13.60 0.69 -21.55
CA ASP A 169 -14.89 0.73 -20.83
C ASP A 169 -14.78 1.55 -19.53
N ILE A 170 -13.58 1.73 -19.03
CA ILE A 170 -13.27 2.48 -17.81
C ILE A 170 -12.58 3.81 -18.07
N GLY A 171 -12.63 4.32 -19.33
CA GLY A 171 -12.10 5.61 -19.69
C GLY A 171 -10.59 5.67 -19.94
N ILE A 172 -9.90 4.53 -20.09
CA ILE A 172 -8.50 4.46 -20.51
C ILE A 172 -8.44 4.17 -22.00
N THR A 173 -7.82 5.06 -22.78
CA THR A 173 -7.67 4.90 -24.22
C THR A 173 -6.20 4.74 -24.59
N SER A 174 -5.92 4.03 -25.69
CA SER A 174 -4.58 3.87 -26.23
C SER A 174 -4.45 4.61 -27.57
N ASP A 175 -3.35 5.31 -27.78
CA ASP A 175 -3.03 5.92 -29.06
C ASP A 175 -2.39 4.93 -30.04
N GLN A 176 -2.09 5.39 -31.26
CA GLN A 176 -1.43 4.58 -32.28
C GLN A 176 -0.02 4.09 -31.88
N TYR A 177 0.65 4.81 -31.00
CA TYR A 177 1.99 4.47 -30.49
C TYR A 177 1.95 3.58 -29.25
N GLY A 178 0.75 3.27 -28.74
CA GLY A 178 0.53 2.41 -27.57
C GLY A 178 0.60 3.15 -26.25
N LYS A 179 0.64 4.50 -26.23
CA LYS A 179 0.53 5.26 -24.99
C LYS A 179 -0.91 5.28 -24.50
N LEU A 180 -1.07 5.18 -23.18
CA LEU A 180 -2.38 5.22 -22.53
C LEU A 180 -2.70 6.64 -22.05
N THR A 181 -3.98 6.97 -22.08
CA THR A 181 -4.52 8.22 -21.53
C THR A 181 -5.74 7.90 -20.69
N LEU A 182 -5.77 8.37 -19.45
CA LEU A 182 -6.93 8.28 -18.58
C LEU A 182 -7.82 9.51 -18.74
N LYS A 183 -9.07 9.31 -19.13
CA LYS A 183 -10.09 10.34 -19.13
C LYS A 183 -10.81 10.33 -17.78
N SER A 184 -10.53 11.33 -16.96
CA SER A 184 -11.08 11.46 -15.61
C SER A 184 -12.60 11.37 -15.57
N SER A 185 -13.31 12.08 -16.47
CA SER A 185 -14.77 12.07 -16.53
C SER A 185 -15.35 10.69 -16.78
N ASP A 186 -14.76 9.95 -17.72
CA ASP A 186 -15.23 8.63 -18.12
C ASP A 186 -14.92 7.60 -17.03
N PHE A 187 -13.74 7.71 -16.38
CA PHE A 187 -13.38 6.88 -15.26
C PHE A 187 -14.27 7.11 -14.03
N GLN A 188 -14.55 8.36 -13.70
CA GLN A 188 -15.45 8.69 -12.58
C GLN A 188 -16.89 8.21 -12.86
N ALA A 189 -17.34 8.27 -14.10
CA ALA A 189 -18.62 7.70 -14.50
C ALA A 189 -18.63 6.17 -14.34
N ALA A 190 -17.60 5.46 -14.77
CA ALA A 190 -17.46 4.01 -14.58
C ALA A 190 -17.43 3.63 -13.10
N LEU A 191 -16.64 4.35 -12.29
CA LEU A 191 -16.53 4.15 -10.85
C LEU A 191 -17.86 4.36 -10.12
N SER A 192 -18.63 5.36 -10.54
CA SER A 192 -19.93 5.69 -9.96
C SER A 192 -21.02 4.70 -10.40
N SER A 193 -20.97 4.21 -11.64
CA SER A 193 -21.96 3.29 -12.17
C SER A 193 -21.85 1.91 -11.55
N ASN A 194 -20.66 1.32 -11.46
CA ASN A 194 -20.42 0.00 -10.90
C ASN A 194 -19.00 -0.18 -10.34
N SER A 195 -18.80 0.33 -9.15
CA SER A 195 -17.48 0.24 -8.49
C SER A 195 -17.06 -1.20 -8.14
N THR A 196 -18.01 -2.11 -7.99
CA THR A 196 -17.73 -3.54 -7.72
C THR A 196 -17.14 -4.21 -8.94
N ASP A 197 -17.72 -3.98 -10.12
CA ASP A 197 -17.21 -4.53 -11.36
C ASP A 197 -15.90 -3.86 -11.77
N LEU A 198 -15.74 -2.56 -11.49
CA LEU A 198 -14.47 -1.88 -11.68
C LEU A 198 -13.35 -2.50 -10.81
N LYS A 199 -13.64 -2.84 -9.56
CA LYS A 199 -12.71 -3.57 -8.70
C LYS A 199 -12.35 -4.93 -9.31
N LYS A 200 -13.36 -5.71 -9.74
CA LYS A 200 -13.16 -7.01 -10.40
C LYS A 200 -12.35 -6.90 -11.70
N PHE A 201 -12.54 -5.82 -12.46
CA PHE A 201 -11.77 -5.58 -13.67
C PHE A 201 -10.25 -5.56 -13.40
N PHE A 202 -9.82 -4.91 -12.30
CA PHE A 202 -8.40 -4.88 -11.94
C PHE A 202 -7.94 -6.13 -11.19
N SER A 203 -8.69 -6.62 -10.21
CA SER A 203 -8.28 -7.69 -9.30
C SER A 203 -8.80 -9.09 -9.66
N GLY A 204 -9.63 -9.20 -10.70
CA GLY A 204 -10.31 -10.46 -11.01
C GLY A 204 -11.40 -10.81 -9.99
N ASN A 205 -11.94 -12.02 -10.14
CA ASN A 205 -12.96 -12.56 -9.24
C ASN A 205 -12.41 -13.12 -7.93
N LYS A 206 -11.13 -12.88 -7.61
CA LYS A 206 -10.56 -13.29 -6.32
C LYS A 206 -11.26 -12.53 -5.19
N ILE A 207 -12.35 -13.10 -4.71
CA ILE A 207 -12.95 -12.69 -3.45
C ILE A 207 -11.96 -13.10 -2.36
N ALA A 208 -11.73 -12.22 -1.39
CA ALA A 208 -10.78 -12.38 -0.28
C ALA A 208 -11.15 -13.53 0.70
N THR A 209 -11.67 -14.64 0.22
CA THR A 209 -12.12 -15.77 1.03
C THR A 209 -11.12 -16.93 1.09
N GLY A 210 -9.96 -16.82 0.44
CA GLY A 210 -8.96 -17.90 0.46
C GLY A 210 -9.43 -19.24 -0.16
N LEU A 211 -10.63 -19.26 -0.72
CA LEU A 211 -11.16 -20.41 -1.44
C LEU A 211 -10.85 -20.23 -2.93
N SER A 212 -9.99 -21.07 -3.45
CA SER A 212 -9.77 -21.25 -4.89
C SER A 212 -11.07 -21.78 -5.50
N ASP A 213 -11.92 -20.88 -5.96
CA ASP A 213 -13.06 -21.25 -6.79
C ASP A 213 -12.57 -21.32 -8.23
N ASN A 214 -12.84 -22.43 -8.90
CA ASN A 214 -12.37 -22.74 -10.27
C ASN A 214 -13.03 -21.83 -11.35
N THR A 215 -13.67 -20.74 -10.93
CA THR A 215 -14.26 -19.67 -11.76
C THR A 215 -13.39 -18.39 -11.76
N ASP A 216 -12.17 -18.47 -11.24
CA ASP A 216 -11.26 -17.33 -11.11
C ASP A 216 -10.86 -16.79 -12.47
N SER A 217 -11.58 -15.79 -12.94
CA SER A 217 -11.14 -14.94 -14.05
C SER A 217 -10.10 -13.96 -13.53
N ALA A 218 -8.90 -14.00 -14.07
CA ALA A 218 -7.83 -13.07 -13.73
C ALA A 218 -8.19 -11.65 -14.16
N GLY A 219 -8.04 -10.68 -13.27
CA GLY A 219 -8.18 -9.26 -13.59
C GLY A 219 -6.98 -8.73 -14.38
N LEU A 220 -7.06 -7.46 -14.79
CA LEU A 220 -5.98 -6.82 -15.55
C LEU A 220 -4.64 -6.89 -14.82
N ALA A 221 -4.62 -6.64 -13.51
CA ALA A 221 -3.39 -6.66 -12.73
C ALA A 221 -2.75 -8.05 -12.66
N ASP A 222 -3.55 -9.11 -12.45
CA ASP A 222 -3.05 -10.48 -12.42
C ASP A 222 -2.57 -10.95 -13.80
N THR A 223 -3.29 -10.58 -14.85
CA THR A 223 -2.93 -10.92 -16.22
C THR A 223 -1.61 -10.25 -16.63
N LEU A 224 -1.46 -8.97 -16.30
CA LEU A 224 -0.22 -8.23 -16.53
C LEU A 224 0.93 -8.79 -15.70
N LYS A 225 0.69 -9.06 -14.41
CA LYS A 225 1.71 -9.68 -13.56
C LYS A 225 2.20 -10.99 -14.14
N SER A 226 1.29 -11.87 -14.55
CA SER A 226 1.64 -13.16 -15.15
C SER A 226 2.43 -13.00 -16.46
N ALA A 227 2.05 -12.04 -17.29
CA ALA A 227 2.77 -11.73 -18.53
C ALA A 227 4.19 -11.22 -18.20
N ILE A 228 4.34 -10.32 -17.25
CA ILE A 228 5.63 -9.78 -16.82
C ILE A 228 6.50 -10.91 -16.22
N ASP A 229 5.96 -11.73 -15.33
CA ASP A 229 6.68 -12.83 -14.69
C ASP A 229 7.23 -13.83 -15.73
N THR A 230 6.53 -14.04 -16.84
CA THR A 230 7.01 -14.87 -17.96
C THR A 230 8.32 -14.34 -18.55
N TYR A 231 8.55 -13.04 -18.47
CA TYR A 231 9.76 -12.42 -19.03
C TYR A 231 10.89 -12.26 -18.02
N ILE A 232 10.57 -11.86 -16.77
CA ILE A 232 11.57 -11.45 -15.77
C ILE A 232 11.81 -12.48 -14.66
N ASN A 233 11.13 -13.63 -14.67
CA ASN A 233 11.35 -14.65 -13.64
C ASN A 233 12.83 -15.04 -13.58
N SER A 234 13.42 -14.97 -12.38
CA SER A 234 14.85 -15.17 -12.17
C SER A 234 15.36 -16.59 -12.46
N THR A 235 14.48 -17.58 -12.60
CA THR A 235 14.85 -18.97 -12.82
C THR A 235 14.46 -19.45 -14.24
N SER A 236 13.28 -19.05 -14.71
CA SER A 236 12.67 -19.57 -15.94
C SER A 236 12.25 -18.48 -16.92
N GLY A 237 12.53 -17.22 -16.60
CA GLY A 237 12.14 -16.07 -17.43
C GLY A 237 12.87 -16.06 -18.78
N MET A 238 12.20 -15.50 -19.78
CA MET A 238 12.76 -15.41 -21.13
C MET A 238 14.06 -14.58 -21.17
N LEU A 239 14.14 -13.52 -20.34
CA LEU A 239 15.33 -12.67 -20.29
C LEU A 239 16.53 -13.42 -19.68
N VAL A 240 16.31 -14.12 -18.58
CA VAL A 240 17.36 -14.96 -17.94
C VAL A 240 17.84 -16.07 -18.89
N SER A 241 16.91 -16.76 -19.57
CA SER A 241 17.26 -17.77 -20.55
C SER A 241 18.05 -17.21 -21.73
N ARG A 242 17.86 -15.93 -22.06
CA ARG A 242 18.61 -15.26 -23.09
C ARG A 242 20.00 -14.83 -22.61
N GLU A 243 20.08 -14.30 -21.40
CA GLU A 243 21.34 -13.93 -20.74
C GLU A 243 22.27 -15.16 -20.71
N ASN A 244 21.80 -16.28 -20.18
CA ASN A 244 22.57 -17.52 -20.15
C ASN A 244 23.07 -17.93 -21.54
N ARG A 245 22.24 -17.86 -22.60
CA ARG A 245 22.69 -18.19 -23.96
C ARG A 245 23.72 -17.22 -24.53
N ILE A 246 23.67 -15.95 -24.11
CA ILE A 246 24.69 -14.97 -24.52
C ILE A 246 26.01 -15.29 -23.81
N ASP A 247 25.96 -15.61 -22.51
CA ASP A 247 27.13 -16.02 -21.74
C ASP A 247 27.76 -17.28 -22.32
N ASP A 248 26.97 -18.31 -22.60
CA ASP A 248 27.45 -19.54 -23.28
C ASP A 248 28.14 -19.20 -24.64
N SER A 249 27.54 -18.27 -25.41
CA SER A 249 28.13 -17.87 -26.69
C SER A 249 29.43 -17.07 -26.53
N ILE A 250 29.56 -16.27 -25.46
CA ILE A 250 30.80 -15.57 -25.13
C ILE A 250 31.90 -16.56 -24.77
N ASP A 251 31.57 -17.56 -23.97
CA ASP A 251 32.52 -18.62 -23.58
C ASP A 251 32.97 -19.44 -24.81
N ASP A 252 32.05 -19.85 -25.70
CA ASP A 252 32.37 -20.51 -26.96
C ASP A 252 33.33 -19.70 -27.84
N ILE A 253 33.07 -18.36 -27.97
CA ILE A 253 33.96 -17.46 -28.73
C ILE A 253 35.33 -17.34 -28.06
N ALA A 254 35.39 -17.34 -26.72
CA ALA A 254 36.65 -17.29 -25.98
C ALA A 254 37.51 -18.56 -26.24
N ASP A 255 36.87 -19.71 -26.24
CA ASP A 255 37.50 -21.01 -26.53
C ASP A 255 37.99 -21.10 -27.99
N ASP A 256 37.14 -20.70 -28.96
CA ASP A 256 37.51 -20.63 -30.37
C ASP A 256 38.74 -19.70 -30.60
N ARG A 257 38.79 -18.60 -29.88
CA ARG A 257 39.94 -17.67 -29.94
C ARG A 257 41.22 -18.33 -29.42
N LEU A 258 41.14 -19.10 -28.34
CA LEU A 258 42.29 -19.83 -27.79
C LEU A 258 42.80 -20.89 -28.80
N ASP A 259 41.88 -21.59 -29.47
CA ASP A 259 42.20 -22.56 -30.51
C ASP A 259 42.92 -21.91 -31.70
N VAL A 260 42.44 -20.73 -32.14
CA VAL A 260 43.08 -19.99 -33.22
C VAL A 260 44.49 -19.56 -32.84
N VAL A 261 44.67 -19.04 -31.59
CA VAL A 261 45.99 -18.65 -31.07
C VAL A 261 46.93 -19.85 -31.01
N ALA A 262 46.47 -21.02 -30.55
CA ALA A 262 47.27 -22.25 -30.51
C ALA A 262 47.68 -22.71 -31.90
N ARG A 263 46.77 -22.64 -32.89
CA ARG A 263 47.09 -22.94 -34.28
C ARG A 263 48.12 -22.00 -34.89
N MET A 264 48.01 -20.67 -34.59
CA MET A 264 48.98 -19.70 -35.03
C MET A 264 50.37 -19.96 -34.45
N ALA A 265 50.48 -20.24 -33.15
CA ALA A 265 51.74 -20.60 -32.49
C ALA A 265 52.37 -21.87 -33.12
N SER A 266 51.56 -22.90 -33.42
CA SER A 266 52.04 -24.14 -34.08
C SER A 266 52.52 -23.90 -35.53
N LEU A 267 51.98 -22.90 -36.22
CA LEU A 267 52.46 -22.50 -37.55
C LEU A 267 53.75 -21.70 -37.48
N GLU A 268 53.91 -20.84 -36.51
CA GLU A 268 55.18 -20.10 -36.27
C GLU A 268 56.35 -21.04 -35.93
N GLU A 269 56.09 -22.12 -35.20
CA GLU A 269 57.13 -23.13 -34.92
C GLU A 269 57.54 -23.96 -36.16
N ARG A 270 56.76 -23.97 -37.23
CA ARG A 270 57.00 -24.74 -38.44
C ARG A 270 57.73 -23.98 -39.54
N TYR A 271 57.87 -22.66 -39.38
CA TYR A 271 58.56 -21.78 -40.33
C TYR A 271 59.74 -21.06 -39.66
#